data_2ba88d6d9de8a8ed19cd2a0511bb4463
#
_entry.id   2ba88d6d9de8a8ed19cd2a0511bb4463
#
_cell.length_a   1.000
_cell.length_b   1.000
_cell.length_c   1.000
_cell.angle_alpha   90.00
_cell.angle_beta   90.00
_cell.angle_gamma   90.00
#
_symmetry.space_group_name_H-M   'P 1'
#
loop_
_entity.id
_entity.type
_entity.pdbx_description
1 polymer ?
#
loop_
_entity_poly.entity_id
_entity_poly.type
_entity_poly.pdbx_seq_one_letter_code
_entity_poly.pdbx_strand_id
1 'polypeptide(L)'
;MHWSDVVAQRLSERGTKHIVSTGITPSGEFHIGHLREILTGDMISKAAKKAGLDVEFVFIVDSADPLRKVYSFLDDSYAQYIGHQLKQIPPPDESGCPDIDRFSKGISYADHFLEPFKQALEQIDVRPRFIDNFDSYASGKFAETARIACNNADKIREIIERVSSRELSDDWFPWNPIDAKGSIDGITVTGWNDPIVSWIDSEGNEGQSDVTKGEGKLPWRIDWPAKWAWIGVSMEPFGKDHGAAGGSYDTGKEIVELFGRNAPVDLTYEWISLRGQGAMSSSSGNTVGPLEALSLVPPEILRYLVASTKPNKAIEFDTGMGLVNIADEFERTTSRDFAIEMEKEGLSRRQMVAIEDAKTALELSLITPLEEAASVTFRHLAMLAQTKSKDEDVWESLGVDQSPPSTMVERLNRMRTWINSRHFPDELRITILEQPNREAIALLDEDNIAVLPQLIQVLGSCEWDSASIQSSISGVAKNLETSPRHAYRALYLCIMGTERGPRLPAILSQLNQNSIVTLLNASLAASQES
;
A
#
# COMPACT_ATOMS: atom_id res chain seq x y z
N MET A 1 3.28 -1.01 24.27
CA MET A 1 2.12 -0.20 23.78
C MET A 1 2.37 0.13 22.31
N HIS A 2 1.44 -0.22 21.47
CA HIS A 2 1.52 0.00 20.02
C HIS A 2 1.54 1.50 19.69
N TRP A 3 2.14 1.89 18.56
CA TRP A 3 2.26 3.30 18.18
C TRP A 3 0.90 4.01 18.04
N SER A 4 -0.15 3.31 17.58
CA SER A 4 -1.50 3.88 17.50
C SER A 4 -2.13 4.13 18.88
N ASP A 5 -1.85 3.26 19.86
CA ASP A 5 -2.34 3.44 21.24
C ASP A 5 -1.65 4.64 21.92
N VAL A 6 -0.36 4.88 21.61
CA VAL A 6 0.36 6.07 22.10
C VAL A 6 -0.31 7.35 21.59
N VAL A 7 -0.71 7.37 20.31
CA VAL A 7 -1.43 8.52 19.74
C VAL A 7 -2.83 8.65 20.35
N ALA A 8 -3.55 7.55 20.53
CA ALA A 8 -4.86 7.55 21.20
C ALA A 8 -4.77 8.11 22.63
N GLN A 9 -3.71 7.81 23.37
CA GLN A 9 -3.46 8.38 24.69
C GLN A 9 -3.24 9.91 24.61
N ARG A 10 -2.40 10.39 23.66
CA ARG A 10 -2.21 11.84 23.44
C ARG A 10 -3.52 12.56 23.11
N LEU A 11 -4.41 11.91 22.37
CA LEU A 11 -5.76 12.44 22.08
C LEU A 11 -6.62 12.52 23.33
N SER A 12 -6.62 11.48 24.19
CA SER A 12 -7.41 11.47 25.42
C SER A 12 -7.05 12.61 26.40
N GLU A 13 -5.81 13.11 26.33
CA GLU A 13 -5.36 14.27 27.10
C GLU A 13 -5.95 15.61 26.60
N ARG A 14 -6.45 15.63 25.34
CA ARG A 14 -7.04 16.82 24.70
C ARG A 14 -8.57 16.83 24.73
N GLY A 15 -9.20 15.77 25.21
CA GLY A 15 -10.66 15.68 25.31
C GLY A 15 -11.22 14.34 24.87
N THR A 16 -12.51 14.30 24.59
CA THR A 16 -13.23 13.07 24.24
C THR A 16 -13.69 13.01 22.79
N LYS A 17 -13.78 14.16 22.10
CA LYS A 17 -14.25 14.24 20.70
C LYS A 17 -13.11 14.67 19.81
N HIS A 18 -12.86 13.91 18.76
CA HIS A 18 -11.72 14.10 17.89
C HIS A 18 -12.08 13.90 16.41
N ILE A 19 -11.40 14.65 15.56
CA ILE A 19 -11.38 14.42 14.11
C ILE A 19 -9.94 14.05 13.73
N VAL A 20 -9.77 12.84 13.20
CA VAL A 20 -8.54 12.39 12.58
C VAL A 20 -8.65 12.67 11.09
N SER A 21 -7.67 13.36 10.51
CA SER A 21 -7.66 13.75 9.12
C SER A 21 -6.49 13.12 8.37
N THR A 22 -6.70 12.80 7.11
CA THR A 22 -5.68 12.59 6.09
C THR A 22 -6.12 13.28 4.81
N GLY A 23 -5.22 13.52 3.85
CA GLY A 23 -5.62 14.19 2.62
C GLY A 23 -4.59 14.05 1.51
N ILE A 24 -5.06 13.95 0.27
CA ILE A 24 -4.19 13.77 -0.89
C ILE A 24 -4.72 14.59 -2.07
N THR A 25 -3.81 15.17 -2.86
CA THR A 25 -4.11 15.79 -4.15
C THR A 25 -4.22 14.72 -5.23
N PRO A 26 -5.37 14.56 -5.91
CA PRO A 26 -5.57 13.57 -6.98
C PRO A 26 -4.92 14.04 -8.30
N SER A 27 -3.60 14.24 -8.29
CA SER A 27 -2.84 14.76 -9.44
C SER A 27 -2.43 13.69 -10.46
N GLY A 28 -2.70 12.42 -10.19
CA GLY A 28 -2.39 11.26 -11.03
C GLY A 28 -2.80 9.97 -10.30
N GLU A 29 -2.40 8.83 -10.87
CA GLU A 29 -2.70 7.53 -10.27
C GLU A 29 -2.19 7.42 -8.84
N PHE A 30 -3.04 6.90 -7.96
CA PHE A 30 -2.65 6.57 -6.60
C PHE A 30 -1.80 5.30 -6.60
N HIS A 31 -0.75 5.29 -5.82
CA HIS A 31 0.12 4.14 -5.62
C HIS A 31 0.07 3.66 -4.17
N ILE A 32 0.63 2.48 -3.91
CA ILE A 32 0.61 1.85 -2.57
C ILE A 32 1.21 2.75 -1.47
N GLY A 33 2.08 3.70 -1.83
CA GLY A 33 2.61 4.71 -0.91
C GLY A 33 1.53 5.55 -0.24
N HIS A 34 0.44 5.87 -0.95
CA HIS A 34 -0.70 6.60 -0.40
C HIS A 34 -1.51 5.79 0.62
N LEU A 35 -1.44 4.43 0.55
CA LEU A 35 -2.04 3.59 1.60
C LEU A 35 -1.37 3.79 2.96
N ARG A 36 -0.08 4.20 3.00
CA ARG A 36 0.62 4.49 4.27
C ARG A 36 -0.08 5.58 5.05
N GLU A 37 -0.46 6.65 4.38
CA GLU A 37 -1.14 7.78 5.00
C GLU A 37 -2.50 7.39 5.54
N ILE A 38 -3.37 6.90 4.66
CA ILE A 38 -4.76 6.65 5.03
C ILE A 38 -4.89 5.49 6.02
N LEU A 39 -4.09 4.41 5.89
CA LEU A 39 -4.08 3.33 6.87
C LEU A 39 -3.54 3.78 8.23
N THR A 40 -2.56 4.69 8.27
CA THR A 40 -2.10 5.27 9.53
C THR A 40 -3.22 6.04 10.22
N GLY A 41 -3.99 6.87 9.49
CA GLY A 41 -5.17 7.57 10.01
C GLY A 41 -6.28 6.64 10.48
N ASP A 42 -6.60 5.59 9.70
CA ASP A 42 -7.60 4.58 10.07
C ASP A 42 -7.21 3.83 11.37
N MET A 43 -5.96 3.40 11.48
CA MET A 43 -5.46 2.69 12.66
C MET A 43 -5.45 3.56 13.92
N ILE A 44 -5.11 4.84 13.80
CA ILE A 44 -5.22 5.80 14.90
C ILE A 44 -6.68 5.97 15.32
N SER A 45 -7.58 6.12 14.33
CA SER A 45 -9.02 6.27 14.60
C SER A 45 -9.60 5.04 15.29
N LYS A 46 -9.22 3.83 14.85
CA LYS A 46 -9.64 2.57 15.48
C LYS A 46 -9.08 2.43 16.90
N ALA A 47 -7.80 2.76 17.13
CA ALA A 47 -7.18 2.73 18.45
C ALA A 47 -7.84 3.75 19.41
N ALA A 48 -8.11 4.95 18.95
CA ALA A 48 -8.77 5.99 19.76
C ALA A 48 -10.22 5.62 20.10
N LYS A 49 -10.99 5.05 19.16
CA LYS A 49 -12.33 4.48 19.44
C LYS A 49 -12.26 3.36 20.46
N LYS A 50 -11.29 2.44 20.35
CA LYS A 50 -11.05 1.36 21.33
C LYS A 50 -10.73 1.91 22.73
N ALA A 51 -10.06 3.07 22.80
CA ALA A 51 -9.80 3.79 24.06
C ALA A 51 -11.02 4.56 24.60
N GLY A 52 -12.20 4.46 23.97
CA GLY A 52 -13.44 5.09 24.41
C GLY A 52 -13.64 6.53 23.93
N LEU A 53 -12.86 7.01 22.98
CA LEU A 53 -12.99 8.36 22.40
C LEU A 53 -14.04 8.37 21.27
N ASP A 54 -14.75 9.48 21.13
CA ASP A 54 -15.65 9.78 20.01
C ASP A 54 -14.80 10.34 18.85
N VAL A 55 -14.59 9.52 17.82
CA VAL A 55 -13.66 9.83 16.73
C VAL A 55 -14.35 9.75 15.39
N GLU A 56 -14.27 10.82 14.63
CA GLU A 56 -14.56 10.86 13.20
C GLU A 56 -13.27 10.77 12.40
N PHE A 57 -13.27 9.93 11.34
CA PHE A 57 -12.15 9.86 10.39
C PHE A 57 -12.57 10.55 9.10
N VAL A 58 -11.76 11.51 8.64
CA VAL A 58 -12.01 12.27 7.40
C VAL A 58 -10.85 12.11 6.43
N PHE A 59 -11.18 12.09 5.14
CA PHE A 59 -10.21 12.11 4.05
C PHE A 59 -10.47 13.33 3.18
N ILE A 60 -9.48 14.22 3.07
CA ILE A 60 -9.58 15.46 2.30
C ILE A 60 -9.05 15.19 0.90
N VAL A 61 -9.87 15.46 -0.09
CA VAL A 61 -9.51 15.42 -1.51
C VAL A 61 -9.12 16.83 -1.93
N ASP A 62 -7.84 17.07 -2.18
CA ASP A 62 -7.32 18.37 -2.59
C ASP A 62 -7.58 18.66 -4.08
N SER A 63 -8.85 18.56 -4.46
CA SER A 63 -9.36 18.74 -5.83
C SER A 63 -9.32 20.19 -6.33
N ALA A 64 -9.20 21.17 -5.40
CA ALA A 64 -8.98 22.58 -5.69
C ALA A 64 -7.52 22.90 -6.03
N ASP A 65 -6.59 21.96 -5.86
CA ASP A 65 -5.20 22.16 -6.28
C ASP A 65 -5.10 22.25 -7.81
N PRO A 66 -4.21 23.11 -8.32
CA PRO A 66 -4.07 23.29 -9.76
C PRO A 66 -3.23 22.18 -10.40
N LEU A 67 -3.50 21.94 -11.69
CA LEU A 67 -2.57 21.19 -12.54
C LEU A 67 -1.27 22.01 -12.68
N ARG A 68 -0.17 21.47 -12.16
CA ARG A 68 1.11 22.23 -12.08
C ARG A 68 1.98 22.09 -13.31
N LYS A 69 1.82 21.00 -14.06
CA LYS A 69 2.57 20.68 -15.28
C LYS A 69 1.86 19.60 -16.07
N VAL A 70 2.20 19.43 -17.32
CA VAL A 70 1.82 18.24 -18.08
C VAL A 70 2.66 17.07 -17.58
N TYR A 71 2.01 16.07 -17.00
CA TYR A 71 2.68 14.86 -16.53
C TYR A 71 2.97 13.91 -17.71
N SER A 72 3.92 12.99 -17.55
CA SER A 72 4.36 12.08 -18.63
C SER A 72 3.28 11.12 -19.16
N PHE A 73 2.19 10.94 -18.43
CA PHE A 73 1.03 10.15 -18.84
C PHE A 73 -0.07 10.97 -19.51
N LEU A 74 0.12 12.29 -19.64
CA LEU A 74 -0.83 13.20 -20.29
C LEU A 74 -0.30 13.62 -21.65
N ASP A 75 -1.20 13.86 -22.58
CA ASP A 75 -0.91 14.48 -23.87
C ASP A 75 -0.58 15.97 -23.70
N ASP A 76 0.22 16.53 -24.62
CA ASP A 76 0.62 17.93 -24.60
C ASP A 76 -0.56 18.91 -24.64
N SER A 77 -1.73 18.50 -25.09
CA SER A 77 -2.98 19.29 -25.05
C SER A 77 -3.40 19.71 -23.64
N TYR A 78 -2.89 19.04 -22.59
CA TYR A 78 -3.11 19.47 -21.21
C TYR A 78 -2.36 20.75 -20.84
N ALA A 79 -1.44 21.23 -21.66
CA ALA A 79 -0.74 22.51 -21.40
C ALA A 79 -1.71 23.69 -21.22
N GLN A 80 -2.87 23.66 -21.89
CA GLN A 80 -3.92 24.68 -21.75
C GLN A 80 -4.60 24.70 -20.36
N TYR A 81 -4.47 23.61 -19.59
CA TYR A 81 -5.08 23.47 -18.26
C TYR A 81 -4.09 23.70 -17.11
N ILE A 82 -2.84 24.06 -17.41
CA ILE A 82 -1.89 24.41 -16.33
C ILE A 82 -2.44 25.60 -15.55
N GLY A 83 -2.39 25.53 -14.22
CA GLY A 83 -2.98 26.52 -13.33
C GLY A 83 -4.48 26.32 -13.04
N HIS A 84 -5.17 25.47 -13.78
CA HIS A 84 -6.59 25.18 -13.51
C HIS A 84 -6.75 24.14 -12.41
N GLN A 85 -7.77 24.31 -11.59
CA GLN A 85 -8.09 23.38 -10.51
C GLN A 85 -8.46 21.99 -11.05
N LEU A 86 -7.95 20.92 -10.43
CA LEU A 86 -8.15 19.53 -10.89
C LEU A 86 -9.62 19.12 -11.00
N LYS A 87 -10.49 19.75 -10.22
CA LYS A 87 -11.95 19.53 -10.30
C LYS A 87 -12.59 20.15 -11.54
N GLN A 88 -11.94 21.13 -12.17
CA GLN A 88 -12.50 21.92 -13.28
C GLN A 88 -11.88 21.58 -14.64
N ILE A 89 -11.07 20.52 -14.73
CA ILE A 89 -10.48 20.08 -15.98
C ILE A 89 -10.96 18.67 -16.35
N PRO A 90 -11.02 18.35 -17.67
CA PRO A 90 -11.45 17.04 -18.13
C PRO A 90 -10.49 15.94 -17.67
N PRO A 91 -11.00 14.70 -17.47
CA PRO A 91 -10.15 13.55 -17.21
C PRO A 91 -9.38 13.14 -18.47
N PRO A 92 -8.24 12.43 -18.37
CA PRO A 92 -7.59 11.83 -19.51
C PRO A 92 -8.37 10.60 -20.04
N ASP A 93 -8.31 10.41 -21.35
CA ASP A 93 -8.65 9.16 -22.00
C ASP A 93 -7.47 8.16 -21.98
N GLU A 94 -7.60 7.00 -22.62
CA GLU A 94 -6.56 5.96 -22.68
C GLU A 94 -5.26 6.43 -23.38
N SER A 95 -5.35 7.47 -24.23
CA SER A 95 -4.18 8.07 -24.92
C SER A 95 -3.57 9.25 -24.14
N GLY A 96 -4.16 9.61 -23.01
CA GLY A 96 -3.76 10.76 -22.20
C GLY A 96 -4.36 12.08 -22.67
N CYS A 97 -5.24 12.09 -23.67
CA CYS A 97 -5.91 13.31 -24.17
C CYS A 97 -7.11 13.69 -23.27
N PRO A 98 -7.48 15.00 -23.24
CA PRO A 98 -8.66 15.45 -22.48
C PRO A 98 -9.96 14.83 -23.00
N ASP A 99 -10.67 14.06 -22.17
CA ASP A 99 -11.98 13.47 -22.47
C ASP A 99 -13.11 14.43 -22.12
N ILE A 100 -13.49 15.24 -23.12
CA ILE A 100 -14.54 16.24 -22.97
C ILE A 100 -15.93 15.58 -22.77
N ASP A 101 -16.15 14.41 -23.33
CA ASP A 101 -17.43 13.69 -23.21
C ASP A 101 -17.67 13.21 -21.77
N ARG A 102 -16.64 12.67 -21.11
CA ARG A 102 -16.72 12.29 -19.70
C ARG A 102 -16.84 13.51 -18.80
N PHE A 103 -16.12 14.59 -19.12
CA PHE A 103 -16.20 15.84 -18.37
C PHE A 103 -17.62 16.43 -18.44
N SER A 104 -18.26 16.44 -19.62
CA SER A 104 -19.63 16.91 -19.80
C SER A 104 -20.68 16.11 -18.98
N LYS A 105 -20.33 14.86 -18.61
CA LYS A 105 -21.12 13.98 -17.73
C LYS A 105 -20.81 14.16 -16.25
N GLY A 106 -19.99 15.15 -15.90
CA GLY A 106 -19.64 15.50 -14.51
C GLY A 106 -18.46 14.74 -13.93
N ILE A 107 -17.65 14.07 -14.75
CA ILE A 107 -16.43 13.37 -14.31
C ILE A 107 -15.24 14.28 -14.58
N SER A 108 -14.65 14.83 -13.53
CA SER A 108 -13.44 15.65 -13.62
C SER A 108 -12.16 14.80 -13.59
N TYR A 109 -11.02 15.47 -13.84
CA TYR A 109 -9.69 14.91 -13.63
C TYR A 109 -9.52 14.35 -12.21
N ALA A 110 -9.92 15.12 -11.20
CA ALA A 110 -9.84 14.70 -9.82
C ALA A 110 -10.69 13.44 -9.54
N ASP A 111 -11.92 13.38 -10.06
CA ASP A 111 -12.80 12.22 -9.89
C ASP A 111 -12.24 10.98 -10.56
N HIS A 112 -11.63 11.12 -11.74
CA HIS A 112 -11.03 10.03 -12.49
C HIS A 112 -9.96 9.28 -11.70
N PHE A 113 -9.03 10.00 -11.08
CA PHE A 113 -7.96 9.38 -10.31
C PHE A 113 -8.40 8.94 -8.90
N LEU A 114 -9.41 9.61 -8.32
CA LEU A 114 -9.90 9.28 -7.00
C LEU A 114 -10.75 7.99 -6.98
N GLU A 115 -11.51 7.71 -8.02
CA GLU A 115 -12.48 6.61 -8.03
C GLU A 115 -11.83 5.22 -7.82
N PRO A 116 -10.74 4.83 -8.52
CA PRO A 116 -10.05 3.57 -8.24
C PRO A 116 -9.51 3.49 -6.81
N PHE A 117 -9.10 4.62 -6.24
CA PHE A 117 -8.62 4.67 -4.86
C PHE A 117 -9.75 4.42 -3.86
N LYS A 118 -10.95 5.01 -4.07
CA LYS A 118 -12.14 4.72 -3.25
C LYS A 118 -12.49 3.23 -3.26
N GLN A 119 -12.48 2.61 -4.45
CA GLN A 119 -12.72 1.16 -4.59
C GLN A 119 -11.68 0.33 -3.82
N ALA A 120 -10.41 0.73 -3.83
CA ALA A 120 -9.38 0.08 -3.03
C ALA A 120 -9.63 0.25 -1.52
N LEU A 121 -10.09 1.44 -1.08
CA LEU A 121 -10.40 1.70 0.32
C LEU A 121 -11.58 0.85 0.81
N GLU A 122 -12.60 0.64 0.00
CA GLU A 122 -13.71 -0.28 0.31
C GLU A 122 -13.23 -1.71 0.53
N GLN A 123 -12.34 -2.22 -0.37
CA GLN A 123 -11.77 -3.56 -0.25
C GLN A 123 -10.89 -3.75 0.99
N ILE A 124 -10.21 -2.68 1.43
CA ILE A 124 -9.30 -2.70 2.58
C ILE A 124 -9.99 -2.30 3.89
N ASP A 125 -11.33 -2.16 3.88
CA ASP A 125 -12.16 -1.73 5.00
C ASP A 125 -11.71 -0.42 5.65
N VAL A 126 -11.51 0.59 4.82
CA VAL A 126 -11.24 1.97 5.25
C VAL A 126 -12.37 2.87 4.76
N ARG A 127 -13.12 3.46 5.67
CA ARG A 127 -14.36 4.19 5.37
C ARG A 127 -14.34 5.59 6.00
N PRO A 128 -13.53 6.51 5.48
CA PRO A 128 -13.53 7.89 5.95
C PRO A 128 -14.75 8.64 5.39
N ARG A 129 -15.13 9.73 6.05
CA ARG A 129 -15.96 10.73 5.39
C ARG A 129 -15.08 11.56 4.46
N PHE A 130 -15.39 11.53 3.17
CA PHE A 130 -14.70 12.33 2.16
C PHE A 130 -15.12 13.80 2.25
N ILE A 131 -14.13 14.69 2.17
CA ILE A 131 -14.31 16.14 2.07
C ILE A 131 -13.64 16.58 0.78
N ASP A 132 -14.42 17.03 -0.19
CA ASP A 132 -13.89 17.64 -1.42
C ASP A 132 -13.50 19.09 -1.14
N ASN A 133 -12.23 19.43 -1.41
CA ASN A 133 -11.68 20.74 -1.09
C ASN A 133 -12.25 21.83 -2.01
N PHE A 134 -12.47 21.52 -3.30
CA PHE A 134 -13.10 22.44 -4.24
C PHE A 134 -14.53 22.79 -3.81
N ASP A 135 -15.34 21.79 -3.49
CA ASP A 135 -16.72 22.01 -3.01
C ASP A 135 -16.74 22.78 -1.69
N SER A 136 -15.71 22.58 -0.86
CA SER A 136 -15.56 23.29 0.41
C SER A 136 -15.28 24.78 0.19
N TYR A 137 -14.45 25.15 -0.78
CA TYR A 137 -14.26 26.55 -1.19
C TYR A 137 -15.54 27.13 -1.79
N ALA A 138 -16.15 26.45 -2.75
CA ALA A 138 -17.37 26.90 -3.42
C ALA A 138 -18.55 27.10 -2.45
N SER A 139 -18.64 26.29 -1.40
CA SER A 139 -19.69 26.41 -0.35
C SER A 139 -19.33 27.38 0.79
N GLY A 140 -18.21 28.11 0.69
CA GLY A 140 -17.79 29.12 1.65
C GLY A 140 -17.26 28.59 2.98
N LYS A 141 -16.88 27.31 3.07
CA LYS A 141 -16.29 26.74 4.30
C LYS A 141 -14.97 27.38 4.69
N PHE A 142 -14.21 27.89 3.71
CA PHE A 142 -12.97 28.62 3.91
C PHE A 142 -13.13 30.12 4.13
N ALA A 143 -14.36 30.68 4.00
CA ALA A 143 -14.60 32.11 4.01
C ALA A 143 -13.97 32.86 5.21
N GLU A 144 -14.16 32.35 6.42
CA GLU A 144 -13.61 32.97 7.63
C GLU A 144 -12.08 32.86 7.68
N THR A 145 -11.51 31.66 7.43
CA THR A 145 -10.05 31.47 7.45
C THR A 145 -9.35 32.24 6.33
N ALA A 146 -9.97 32.34 5.14
CA ALA A 146 -9.44 33.14 4.03
C ALA A 146 -9.40 34.63 4.38
N ARG A 147 -10.50 35.17 4.96
CA ARG A 147 -10.52 36.57 5.43
C ARG A 147 -9.48 36.84 6.52
N ILE A 148 -9.36 35.95 7.50
CA ILE A 148 -8.34 36.07 8.55
C ILE A 148 -6.93 36.04 7.94
N ALA A 149 -6.68 35.14 6.98
CA ALA A 149 -5.39 35.04 6.30
C ALA A 149 -5.06 36.34 5.56
N CYS A 150 -5.98 36.86 4.74
CA CYS A 150 -5.78 38.10 4.01
C CYS A 150 -5.57 39.31 4.94
N ASN A 151 -6.31 39.40 6.05
CA ASN A 151 -6.14 40.45 7.05
C ASN A 151 -4.83 40.35 7.85
N ASN A 152 -4.15 39.18 7.83
CA ASN A 152 -2.88 38.94 8.51
C ASN A 152 -1.74 38.59 7.53
N ALA A 153 -1.82 39.10 6.30
CA ALA A 153 -0.86 38.74 5.24
C ALA A 153 0.61 38.93 5.64
N ASP A 154 0.95 40.09 6.22
CA ASP A 154 2.32 40.41 6.67
C ASP A 154 2.80 39.46 7.78
N LYS A 155 1.91 39.14 8.73
CA LYS A 155 2.25 38.25 9.83
C LYS A 155 2.46 36.80 9.33
N ILE A 156 1.64 36.35 8.40
CA ILE A 156 1.79 35.02 7.78
C ILE A 156 3.08 34.95 6.96
N ARG A 157 3.40 36.01 6.20
CA ARG A 157 4.69 36.16 5.52
C ARG A 157 5.85 35.98 6.49
N GLU A 158 5.86 36.76 7.59
CA GLU A 158 6.90 36.67 8.63
C GLU A 158 7.03 35.26 9.20
N ILE A 159 5.91 34.60 9.49
CA ILE A 159 5.92 33.20 9.99
C ILE A 159 6.57 32.27 8.96
N ILE A 160 6.14 32.34 7.69
CA ILE A 160 6.66 31.45 6.64
C ILE A 160 8.16 31.68 6.45
N GLU A 161 8.60 32.92 6.30
CA GLU A 161 10.02 33.26 6.05
C GLU A 161 10.89 32.86 7.24
N ARG A 162 10.49 33.21 8.46
CA ARG A 162 11.26 32.89 9.67
C ARG A 162 11.35 31.39 9.96
N VAL A 163 10.23 30.67 9.82
CA VAL A 163 10.17 29.25 10.19
C VAL A 163 10.79 28.38 9.10
N SER A 164 10.50 28.67 7.82
CA SER A 164 10.94 27.82 6.72
C SER A 164 12.22 28.30 6.02
N SER A 165 12.77 29.45 6.42
CA SER A 165 13.92 30.08 5.78
C SER A 165 13.72 30.31 4.27
N ARG A 166 12.49 30.51 3.83
CA ARG A 166 12.13 30.81 2.44
C ARG A 166 11.90 32.32 2.30
N GLU A 167 12.50 32.90 1.31
CA GLU A 167 12.15 34.26 0.88
C GLU A 167 10.89 34.19 0.01
N LEU A 168 9.86 34.97 0.34
CA LEU A 168 8.66 35.13 -0.46
C LEU A 168 8.82 36.37 -1.35
N SER A 169 8.25 36.31 -2.57
CA SER A 169 8.28 37.46 -3.49
C SER A 169 7.57 38.69 -2.89
N ASP A 170 7.98 39.90 -3.30
CA ASP A 170 7.41 41.14 -2.75
C ASP A 170 5.91 41.27 -2.99
N ASP A 171 5.42 40.67 -4.09
CA ASP A 171 4.02 40.64 -4.49
C ASP A 171 3.24 39.44 -3.90
N TRP A 172 3.88 38.62 -3.06
CA TRP A 172 3.21 37.48 -2.45
C TRP A 172 2.02 37.92 -1.57
N PHE A 173 0.90 37.22 -1.76
CA PHE A 173 -0.31 37.42 -0.95
C PHE A 173 -0.93 36.06 -0.57
N PRO A 174 -1.59 35.91 0.59
CA PRO A 174 -2.15 34.63 1.06
C PRO A 174 -3.45 34.22 0.36
N TRP A 175 -3.64 34.60 -0.88
CA TRP A 175 -4.77 34.23 -1.72
C TRP A 175 -4.34 34.16 -3.18
N ASN A 176 -4.68 33.09 -3.86
CA ASN A 176 -4.50 32.91 -5.29
C ASN A 176 -5.86 33.08 -5.98
N PRO A 177 -6.16 34.24 -6.57
CA PRO A 177 -7.37 34.45 -7.35
C PRO A 177 -7.43 33.52 -8.56
N ILE A 178 -8.62 33.30 -9.09
CA ILE A 178 -8.86 32.61 -10.36
C ILE A 178 -9.17 33.67 -11.42
N ASP A 179 -8.49 33.63 -12.56
CA ASP A 179 -8.74 34.52 -13.69
C ASP A 179 -10.01 34.13 -14.48
N ALA A 180 -10.35 34.91 -15.49
CA ALA A 180 -11.52 34.66 -16.35
C ALA A 180 -11.39 33.36 -17.18
N LYS A 181 -10.18 32.79 -17.31
CA LYS A 181 -9.91 31.53 -18.01
C LYS A 181 -10.00 30.31 -17.08
N GLY A 182 -10.04 30.51 -15.76
CA GLY A 182 -10.08 29.47 -14.74
C GLY A 182 -8.71 29.11 -14.14
N SER A 183 -7.65 29.87 -14.46
CA SER A 183 -6.29 29.63 -13.98
C SER A 183 -5.98 30.47 -12.74
N ILE A 184 -5.14 29.93 -11.85
CA ILE A 184 -4.54 30.68 -10.73
C ILE A 184 -3.10 31.11 -11.01
N ASP A 185 -2.54 30.73 -12.15
CA ASP A 185 -1.15 31.01 -12.50
C ASP A 185 -1.01 32.38 -13.17
N GLY A 186 0.12 33.05 -12.90
CA GLY A 186 0.46 34.33 -13.54
C GLY A 186 -0.39 35.52 -13.07
N ILE A 187 -1.02 35.42 -11.90
CA ILE A 187 -1.86 36.47 -11.32
C ILE A 187 -1.10 37.17 -10.21
N THR A 188 -1.09 38.51 -10.25
CA THR A 188 -0.53 39.37 -9.19
C THR A 188 -1.66 40.06 -8.46
N VAL A 189 -1.65 39.97 -7.13
CA VAL A 189 -2.60 40.68 -6.27
C VAL A 189 -2.18 42.14 -6.19
N THR A 190 -3.12 43.05 -6.48
CA THR A 190 -2.89 44.50 -6.50
C THR A 190 -3.54 45.23 -5.30
N GLY A 191 -4.45 44.57 -4.60
CA GLY A 191 -5.10 45.18 -3.44
C GLY A 191 -6.00 44.23 -2.66
N TRP A 192 -6.20 44.58 -1.39
CA TRP A 192 -7.12 43.88 -0.50
C TRP A 192 -8.10 44.87 0.16
N ASN A 193 -9.39 44.63 0.03
CA ASN A 193 -10.45 45.36 0.71
C ASN A 193 -11.54 44.34 1.11
N ASP A 194 -11.48 43.86 2.35
CA ASP A 194 -12.31 42.78 2.89
C ASP A 194 -13.77 42.83 2.41
N PRO A 195 -14.30 41.83 1.71
CA PRO A 195 -13.70 40.50 1.40
C PRO A 195 -13.12 40.40 -0.01
N ILE A 196 -12.80 41.49 -0.67
CA ILE A 196 -12.42 41.55 -2.10
C ILE A 196 -10.90 41.68 -2.26
N VAL A 197 -10.30 40.76 -3.03
CA VAL A 197 -8.96 40.85 -3.54
C VAL A 197 -9.01 41.40 -4.98
N SER A 198 -8.29 42.50 -5.24
CA SER A 198 -8.07 43.00 -6.60
C SER A 198 -6.79 42.39 -7.18
N TRP A 199 -6.80 42.07 -8.46
CA TRP A 199 -5.67 41.41 -9.10
C TRP A 199 -5.53 41.84 -10.57
N ILE A 200 -4.35 41.53 -11.13
CA ILE A 200 -4.00 41.67 -12.56
C ILE A 200 -3.39 40.36 -13.04
N ASP A 201 -3.79 39.90 -14.23
CA ASP A 201 -3.19 38.71 -14.87
C ASP A 201 -1.95 39.08 -15.71
N SER A 202 -1.26 38.06 -16.25
CA SER A 202 -0.08 38.22 -17.10
C SER A 202 -0.35 38.92 -18.43
N GLU A 203 -1.61 39.02 -18.87
CA GLU A 203 -2.04 39.73 -20.07
C GLU A 203 -2.41 41.20 -19.79
N GLY A 204 -2.41 41.62 -18.52
CA GLY A 204 -2.78 42.96 -18.07
C GLY A 204 -4.27 43.16 -17.83
N ASN A 205 -5.08 42.10 -17.79
CA ASN A 205 -6.49 42.18 -17.43
C ASN A 205 -6.63 42.30 -15.93
N GLU A 206 -7.44 43.26 -15.50
CA GLU A 206 -7.76 43.48 -14.08
C GLU A 206 -9.01 42.70 -13.68
N GLY A 207 -9.03 42.19 -12.44
CA GLY A 207 -10.18 41.50 -11.90
C GLY A 207 -10.29 41.60 -10.38
N GLN A 208 -11.36 41.03 -9.86
CA GLN A 208 -11.65 40.97 -8.43
C GLN A 208 -12.01 39.51 -8.06
N SER A 209 -11.73 39.15 -6.83
CA SER A 209 -12.00 37.83 -6.26
C SER A 209 -12.57 38.02 -4.85
N ASP A 210 -13.76 37.50 -4.61
CA ASP A 210 -14.39 37.46 -3.29
C ASP A 210 -13.91 36.18 -2.57
N VAL A 211 -13.08 36.35 -1.55
CA VAL A 211 -12.48 35.21 -0.81
C VAL A 211 -13.53 34.36 -0.06
N THR A 212 -14.77 34.86 0.05
CA THR A 212 -15.85 34.13 0.70
C THR A 212 -16.67 33.24 -0.25
N LYS A 213 -16.46 33.39 -1.55
CA LYS A 213 -17.23 32.67 -2.60
C LYS A 213 -16.45 31.59 -3.33
N GLY A 214 -15.22 31.32 -2.90
CA GLY A 214 -14.38 30.33 -3.58
C GLY A 214 -13.87 30.80 -4.96
N GLU A 215 -13.79 32.12 -5.18
CA GLU A 215 -13.26 32.72 -6.43
C GLU A 215 -11.71 32.72 -6.46
N GLY A 216 -11.11 31.79 -5.72
CA GLY A 216 -9.68 31.58 -5.56
C GLY A 216 -9.41 30.52 -4.50
N LYS A 217 -8.16 30.43 -4.09
CA LYS A 217 -7.75 29.49 -3.05
C LYS A 217 -6.54 30.01 -2.24
N LEU A 218 -6.44 29.58 -0.98
CA LEU A 218 -5.26 29.80 -0.16
C LEU A 218 -4.04 29.04 -0.71
N PRO A 219 -2.83 29.63 -0.71
CA PRO A 219 -1.60 28.89 -0.93
C PRO A 219 -1.49 27.68 0.01
N TRP A 220 -0.94 26.58 -0.46
CA TRP A 220 -0.98 25.28 0.23
C TRP A 220 -0.52 25.35 1.71
N ARG A 221 0.52 26.13 2.04
CA ARG A 221 1.02 26.26 3.42
C ARG A 221 0.05 26.96 4.36
N ILE A 222 -0.98 27.64 3.82
CA ILE A 222 -2.04 28.30 4.57
C ILE A 222 -3.33 27.49 4.48
N ASP A 223 -3.61 26.90 3.32
CA ASP A 223 -4.75 26.03 3.08
C ASP A 223 -4.79 24.86 4.08
N TRP A 224 -3.64 24.25 4.35
CA TRP A 224 -3.54 23.12 5.28
C TRP A 224 -3.95 23.50 6.72
N PRO A 225 -3.35 24.50 7.41
CA PRO A 225 -3.82 24.94 8.71
C PRO A 225 -5.24 25.55 8.69
N ALA A 226 -5.71 26.10 7.57
CA ALA A 226 -7.09 26.53 7.43
C ALA A 226 -8.07 25.34 7.49
N LYS A 227 -7.74 24.20 6.87
CA LYS A 227 -8.48 22.94 7.00
C LYS A 227 -8.54 22.48 8.45
N TRP A 228 -7.41 22.51 9.16
CA TRP A 228 -7.41 22.17 10.60
C TRP A 228 -8.40 23.02 11.38
N ALA A 229 -8.47 24.31 11.08
CA ALA A 229 -9.31 25.24 11.81
C ALA A 229 -10.79 25.03 11.54
N TRP A 230 -11.23 25.00 10.26
CA TRP A 230 -12.66 24.95 9.96
C TRP A 230 -13.26 23.54 10.10
N ILE A 231 -12.49 22.47 9.85
CA ILE A 231 -12.92 21.07 10.09
C ILE A 231 -12.89 20.77 11.58
N GLY A 232 -11.97 21.35 12.34
CA GLY A 232 -11.71 21.03 13.74
C GLY A 232 -10.82 19.80 13.90
N VAL A 233 -9.83 19.63 13.01
CA VAL A 233 -8.89 18.51 13.04
C VAL A 233 -8.10 18.52 14.34
N SER A 234 -8.08 17.40 15.04
CA SER A 234 -7.35 17.22 16.30
C SER A 234 -6.15 16.28 16.18
N MET A 235 -6.08 15.51 15.08
CA MET A 235 -4.97 14.63 14.76
C MET A 235 -4.81 14.50 13.25
N GLU A 236 -3.57 14.62 12.76
CA GLU A 236 -3.22 14.36 11.36
C GLU A 236 -1.86 13.68 11.28
N PRO A 237 -1.76 12.44 10.75
CA PRO A 237 -0.49 11.83 10.38
C PRO A 237 -0.03 12.38 9.03
N PHE A 238 1.27 12.58 8.85
CA PHE A 238 1.84 13.08 7.61
C PHE A 238 3.24 12.53 7.33
N GLY A 239 3.66 12.58 6.07
CA GLY A 239 4.98 12.14 5.65
C GLY A 239 6.11 12.96 6.27
N LYS A 240 7.28 12.36 6.36
CA LYS A 240 8.48 12.97 6.99
C LYS A 240 8.89 14.30 6.39
N ASP A 241 8.58 14.54 5.13
CA ASP A 241 8.87 15.79 4.41
C ASP A 241 8.12 16.99 5.00
N HIS A 242 6.92 16.77 5.54
CA HIS A 242 6.12 17.81 6.20
C HIS A 242 6.55 18.03 7.66
N GLY A 243 7.07 17.00 8.31
CA GLY A 243 7.51 17.02 9.71
C GLY A 243 8.97 17.39 9.93
N ALA A 244 9.73 17.67 8.86
CA ALA A 244 11.10 18.15 8.99
C ALA A 244 11.15 19.53 9.67
N ALA A 245 12.23 19.83 10.38
CA ALA A 245 12.42 21.14 11.01
C ALA A 245 12.30 22.27 9.98
N GLY A 246 11.47 23.28 10.24
CA GLY A 246 11.11 24.33 9.28
C GLY A 246 10.17 23.86 8.17
N GLY A 247 9.63 22.66 8.27
CA GLY A 247 8.68 22.08 7.34
C GLY A 247 7.29 22.72 7.42
N SER A 248 6.37 22.12 6.69
CA SER A 248 5.02 22.67 6.54
C SER A 248 4.21 22.58 7.84
N TYR A 249 4.46 21.54 8.65
CA TYR A 249 3.80 21.42 9.94
C TYR A 249 4.27 22.51 10.91
N ASP A 250 5.55 22.87 10.92
CA ASP A 250 6.07 23.92 11.80
C ASP A 250 5.50 25.29 11.45
N THR A 251 5.37 25.63 10.16
CA THR A 251 4.69 26.86 9.74
C THR A 251 3.20 26.80 10.06
N GLY A 252 2.56 25.65 9.82
CA GLY A 252 1.14 25.44 10.06
C GLY A 252 0.73 25.60 11.52
N LYS A 253 1.60 25.19 12.47
CA LYS A 253 1.36 25.36 13.92
C LYS A 253 1.14 26.80 14.32
N GLU A 254 1.94 27.72 13.78
CA GLU A 254 1.82 29.13 14.11
C GLU A 254 0.68 29.81 13.33
N ILE A 255 0.45 29.38 12.08
CA ILE A 255 -0.63 29.94 11.26
C ILE A 255 -2.00 29.57 11.80
N VAL A 256 -2.20 28.33 12.28
CA VAL A 256 -3.51 27.89 12.81
C VAL A 256 -3.92 28.65 14.07
N GLU A 257 -2.97 29.15 14.85
CA GLU A 257 -3.24 30.01 16.00
C GLU A 257 -3.92 31.33 15.61
N LEU A 258 -3.59 31.86 14.42
CA LEU A 258 -4.28 33.06 13.87
C LEU A 258 -5.75 32.77 13.57
N PHE A 259 -6.08 31.51 13.25
CA PHE A 259 -7.47 31.06 13.04
C PHE A 259 -8.17 30.67 14.35
N GLY A 260 -7.55 30.93 15.51
CA GLY A 260 -8.12 30.68 16.84
C GLY A 260 -8.18 29.18 17.21
N ARG A 261 -7.31 28.36 16.66
CA ARG A 261 -7.24 26.91 16.93
C ARG A 261 -5.82 26.47 17.30
N ASN A 262 -5.75 25.34 18.00
CA ASN A 262 -4.48 24.66 18.25
C ASN A 262 -4.15 23.71 17.09
N ALA A 263 -2.85 23.50 16.85
CA ALA A 263 -2.41 22.52 15.89
C ALA A 263 -2.84 21.09 16.29
N PRO A 264 -3.16 20.22 15.32
CA PRO A 264 -3.48 18.82 15.59
C PRO A 264 -2.31 18.08 16.25
N VAL A 265 -2.61 16.98 16.94
CA VAL A 265 -1.58 16.00 17.33
C VAL A 265 -0.93 15.48 16.06
N ASP A 266 0.39 15.39 16.05
CA ASP A 266 1.19 14.94 14.92
C ASP A 266 1.61 13.49 15.05
N LEU A 267 1.77 12.83 13.93
CA LEU A 267 2.54 11.61 13.78
C LEU A 267 3.24 11.62 12.43
N THR A 268 4.55 11.75 12.46
CA THR A 268 5.38 11.66 11.25
C THR A 268 5.64 10.21 10.89
N TYR A 269 5.44 9.84 9.62
CA TYR A 269 5.75 8.50 9.12
C TYR A 269 6.76 8.53 7.97
N GLU A 270 7.54 7.45 7.87
CA GLU A 270 8.41 7.16 6.74
C GLU A 270 7.62 6.55 5.58
N TRP A 271 8.11 6.74 4.35
CA TRP A 271 7.41 6.34 3.13
C TRP A 271 7.42 4.83 2.88
N ILE A 272 6.55 4.40 1.99
CA ILE A 272 6.65 3.10 1.32
C ILE A 272 7.39 3.31 0.01
N SER A 273 8.44 2.52 -0.23
CA SER A 273 9.18 2.45 -1.49
C SER A 273 9.02 1.07 -2.14
N LEU A 274 9.21 0.98 -3.45
CA LEU A 274 9.32 -0.32 -4.12
C LEU A 274 10.75 -0.83 -4.02
N ARG A 275 10.89 -2.12 -3.74
CA ARG A 275 12.18 -2.78 -3.65
C ARG A 275 12.99 -2.62 -4.94
N GLY A 276 14.23 -2.12 -4.81
CA GLY A 276 15.13 -1.91 -5.94
C GLY A 276 14.80 -0.71 -6.83
N GLN A 277 13.76 0.08 -6.56
CA GLN A 277 13.32 1.19 -7.41
C GLN A 277 13.21 2.53 -6.66
N GLY A 278 13.39 2.55 -5.34
CA GLY A 278 13.32 3.75 -4.52
C GLY A 278 11.90 4.27 -4.28
N ALA A 279 11.78 5.56 -4.03
CA ALA A 279 10.48 6.20 -3.77
C ALA A 279 9.59 6.18 -5.02
N MET A 280 8.33 5.78 -4.84
CA MET A 280 7.32 5.80 -5.90
C MET A 280 6.89 7.23 -6.19
N SER A 281 6.62 7.49 -7.46
CA SER A 281 6.04 8.76 -7.91
C SER A 281 5.02 8.50 -9.00
N SER A 282 3.83 9.04 -8.88
CA SER A 282 2.77 8.97 -9.89
C SER A 282 3.23 9.46 -11.28
N SER A 283 4.27 10.30 -11.32
CA SER A 283 4.82 10.87 -12.56
C SER A 283 5.86 9.99 -13.27
N SER A 284 6.34 8.89 -12.65
CA SER A 284 7.43 8.07 -13.21
C SER A 284 6.96 6.77 -13.89
N GLY A 285 5.67 6.44 -13.81
CA GLY A 285 5.11 5.22 -14.41
C GLY A 285 5.54 3.90 -13.75
N ASN A 286 6.39 3.97 -12.72
CA ASN A 286 6.95 2.80 -12.03
C ASN A 286 6.31 2.67 -10.64
N THR A 287 5.02 2.37 -10.65
CA THR A 287 4.20 2.30 -9.43
C THR A 287 3.41 1.00 -9.40
N VAL A 288 3.04 0.58 -8.19
CA VAL A 288 2.02 -0.45 -7.96
C VAL A 288 0.82 0.27 -7.37
N GLY A 289 -0.31 0.20 -8.07
CA GLY A 289 -1.57 0.78 -7.61
C GLY A 289 -2.17 -0.01 -6.43
N PRO A 290 -3.02 0.63 -5.61
CA PRO A 290 -3.68 -0.06 -4.50
C PRO A 290 -4.55 -1.24 -4.95
N LEU A 291 -5.31 -1.12 -6.04
CA LEU A 291 -6.11 -2.21 -6.61
C LEU A 291 -5.24 -3.34 -7.16
N GLU A 292 -4.11 -3.01 -7.82
CA GLU A 292 -3.15 -4.01 -8.29
C GLU A 292 -2.59 -4.80 -7.09
N ALA A 293 -2.13 -4.13 -6.03
CA ALA A 293 -1.66 -4.79 -4.82
C ALA A 293 -2.74 -5.68 -4.18
N LEU A 294 -3.97 -5.21 -4.10
CA LEU A 294 -5.12 -5.96 -3.58
C LEU A 294 -5.51 -7.15 -4.47
N SER A 295 -5.19 -7.13 -5.75
CA SER A 295 -5.39 -8.30 -6.62
C SER A 295 -4.40 -9.44 -6.35
N LEU A 296 -3.25 -9.13 -5.75
CA LEU A 296 -2.16 -10.09 -5.49
C LEU A 296 -2.24 -10.71 -4.09
N VAL A 297 -2.75 -9.96 -3.11
CA VAL A 297 -2.69 -10.35 -1.70
C VAL A 297 -3.96 -9.93 -0.96
N PRO A 298 -4.40 -10.70 0.06
CA PRO A 298 -5.52 -10.31 0.91
C PRO A 298 -5.29 -8.95 1.58
N PRO A 299 -6.37 -8.16 1.75
CA PRO A 299 -6.27 -6.81 2.31
C PRO A 299 -5.70 -6.78 3.73
N GLU A 300 -5.93 -7.81 4.54
CA GLU A 300 -5.37 -7.93 5.89
C GLU A 300 -3.85 -7.92 5.90
N ILE A 301 -3.20 -8.49 4.89
CA ILE A 301 -1.73 -8.51 4.78
C ILE A 301 -1.20 -7.11 4.47
N LEU A 302 -1.88 -6.34 3.60
CA LEU A 302 -1.52 -4.94 3.35
C LEU A 302 -1.73 -4.05 4.58
N ARG A 303 -2.81 -4.28 5.33
CA ARG A 303 -3.03 -3.62 6.63
C ARG A 303 -1.94 -3.99 7.63
N TYR A 304 -1.59 -5.28 7.71
CA TYR A 304 -0.55 -5.77 8.62
C TYR A 304 0.83 -5.18 8.32
N LEU A 305 1.16 -4.99 7.05
CA LEU A 305 2.39 -4.33 6.62
C LEU A 305 2.54 -2.94 7.27
N VAL A 306 1.45 -2.17 7.35
CA VAL A 306 1.45 -0.85 7.98
C VAL A 306 1.37 -0.95 9.50
N ALA A 307 0.50 -1.81 10.03
CA ALA A 307 0.29 -1.97 11.48
C ALA A 307 1.54 -2.47 12.20
N SER A 308 2.21 -3.50 11.67
CA SER A 308 3.39 -4.11 12.28
C SER A 308 4.65 -3.23 12.18
N THR A 309 4.65 -2.23 11.29
CA THR A 309 5.80 -1.35 11.08
C THR A 309 5.66 -0.05 11.87
N LYS A 310 6.68 0.28 12.67
CA LYS A 310 6.69 1.57 13.38
C LYS A 310 6.67 2.75 12.40
N PRO A 311 5.98 3.85 12.71
CA PRO A 311 5.89 5.01 11.81
C PRO A 311 7.25 5.55 11.34
N ASN A 312 8.25 5.59 12.21
CA ASN A 312 9.60 6.07 11.91
C ASN A 312 10.48 5.07 11.13
N LYS A 313 9.90 4.00 10.60
CA LYS A 313 10.58 3.02 9.74
C LYS A 313 9.99 3.06 8.34
N ALA A 314 10.88 3.17 7.36
CA ALA A 314 10.49 3.02 5.97
C ALA A 314 10.01 1.58 5.70
N ILE A 315 9.02 1.45 4.83
CA ILE A 315 8.52 0.17 4.32
C ILE A 315 9.09 0.00 2.91
N GLU A 316 9.78 -1.11 2.70
CA GLU A 316 10.15 -1.54 1.36
C GLU A 316 9.15 -2.59 0.89
N PHE A 317 8.24 -2.20 -0.01
CA PHE A 317 7.25 -3.12 -0.57
C PHE A 317 7.86 -3.93 -1.72
N ASP A 318 7.78 -5.22 -1.58
CA ASP A 318 8.26 -6.19 -2.57
C ASP A 318 7.11 -7.13 -2.93
N THR A 319 6.65 -7.05 -4.16
CA THR A 319 5.55 -7.87 -4.70
C THR A 319 5.94 -9.33 -4.96
N GLY A 320 7.23 -9.66 -4.83
CA GLY A 320 7.79 -11.01 -4.94
C GLY A 320 7.97 -11.70 -3.59
N MET A 321 9.22 -12.04 -3.26
CA MET A 321 9.54 -12.74 -2.00
C MET A 321 9.23 -11.93 -0.74
N GLY A 322 9.26 -10.60 -0.80
CA GLY A 322 8.85 -9.75 0.33
C GLY A 322 7.39 -9.95 0.69
N LEU A 323 6.50 -10.12 -0.32
CA LEU A 323 5.09 -10.42 -0.12
C LEU A 323 4.90 -11.74 0.63
N VAL A 324 5.67 -12.77 0.26
CA VAL A 324 5.67 -14.07 0.96
C VAL A 324 6.08 -13.92 2.43
N ASN A 325 7.12 -13.14 2.68
CA ASN A 325 7.65 -12.97 4.03
C ASN A 325 6.65 -12.26 4.96
N ILE A 326 5.99 -11.20 4.48
CA ILE A 326 4.99 -10.49 5.28
C ILE A 326 3.73 -11.36 5.50
N ALA A 327 3.34 -12.16 4.50
CA ALA A 327 2.26 -13.12 4.62
C ALA A 327 2.58 -14.21 5.66
N ASP A 328 3.79 -14.79 5.61
CA ASP A 328 4.26 -15.77 6.60
C ASP A 328 4.30 -15.17 8.02
N GLU A 329 4.67 -13.90 8.15
CA GLU A 329 4.70 -13.20 9.45
C GLU A 329 3.27 -12.97 9.97
N PHE A 330 2.37 -12.50 9.12
CA PHE A 330 0.96 -12.34 9.46
C PHE A 330 0.35 -13.67 9.94
N GLU A 331 0.55 -14.76 9.20
CA GLU A 331 0.02 -16.09 9.52
C GLU A 331 0.60 -16.67 10.83
N ARG A 332 1.89 -16.45 11.07
CA ARG A 332 2.48 -16.81 12.39
C ARG A 332 1.85 -15.99 13.52
N THR A 333 1.51 -14.74 13.24
CA THR A 333 0.90 -13.86 14.25
C THR A 333 -0.55 -14.26 14.51
N THR A 334 -1.32 -14.67 13.49
CA THR A 334 -2.69 -15.18 13.66
C THR A 334 -2.76 -16.48 14.47
N SER A 335 -1.70 -17.29 14.43
CA SER A 335 -1.63 -18.59 15.14
C SER A 335 -1.16 -18.45 16.59
N ARG A 336 -0.85 -17.24 17.08
CA ARG A 336 -0.36 -17.00 18.46
C ARG A 336 -1.52 -16.95 19.45
N ASP A 337 -1.33 -17.59 20.60
CA ASP A 337 -2.18 -17.38 21.78
C ASP A 337 -1.54 -16.31 22.67
N PHE A 338 -1.95 -15.06 22.46
CA PHE A 338 -1.41 -13.93 23.20
C PHE A 338 -1.73 -13.96 24.70
N ALA A 339 -2.83 -14.61 25.10
CA ALA A 339 -3.17 -14.75 26.52
C ALA A 339 -2.15 -15.67 27.22
N ILE A 340 -1.93 -16.86 26.66
CA ILE A 340 -0.92 -17.82 27.16
C ILE A 340 0.49 -17.21 27.12
N GLU A 341 0.83 -16.46 26.08
CA GLU A 341 2.14 -15.83 25.97
C GLU A 341 2.38 -14.78 27.07
N MET A 342 1.35 -14.01 27.43
CA MET A 342 1.42 -12.99 28.47
C MET A 342 1.47 -13.57 29.89
N GLU A 343 0.99 -14.80 30.10
CA GLU A 343 1.01 -15.49 31.40
C GLU A 343 2.36 -16.15 31.71
N LYS A 344 3.30 -16.20 30.77
CA LYS A 344 4.63 -16.80 31.00
C LYS A 344 5.39 -16.07 32.09
N GLU A 345 5.89 -16.83 33.08
CA GLU A 345 6.73 -16.27 34.13
C GLU A 345 8.05 -15.73 33.58
N GLY A 346 8.57 -14.65 34.18
CA GLY A 346 9.89 -14.09 33.87
C GLY A 346 9.95 -13.24 32.60
N LEU A 347 8.81 -12.84 32.02
CA LEU A 347 8.81 -11.92 30.88
C LEU A 347 9.46 -10.57 31.25
N SER A 348 10.43 -10.16 30.48
CA SER A 348 10.96 -8.80 30.53
C SER A 348 9.91 -7.80 30.01
N ARG A 349 10.01 -6.54 30.45
CA ARG A 349 9.14 -5.45 29.94
C ARG A 349 9.19 -5.36 28.41
N ARG A 350 10.36 -5.58 27.79
CA ARG A 350 10.52 -5.55 26.33
C ARG A 350 9.72 -6.67 25.65
N GLN A 351 9.71 -7.88 26.24
CA GLN A 351 8.94 -9.01 25.70
C GLN A 351 7.43 -8.76 25.83
N MET A 352 6.96 -8.26 26.97
CA MET A 352 5.56 -7.90 27.16
C MET A 352 5.09 -6.87 26.12
N VAL A 353 5.87 -5.78 25.93
CA VAL A 353 5.56 -4.77 24.92
C VAL A 353 5.53 -5.37 23.51
N ALA A 354 6.45 -6.28 23.18
CA ALA A 354 6.46 -6.93 21.86
C ALA A 354 5.24 -7.82 21.62
N ILE A 355 4.75 -8.50 22.66
CA ILE A 355 3.52 -9.32 22.59
C ILE A 355 2.30 -8.43 22.41
N GLU A 356 2.18 -7.34 23.19
CA GLU A 356 1.10 -6.35 23.05
C GLU A 356 1.10 -5.68 21.67
N ASP A 357 2.26 -5.25 21.18
CA ASP A 357 2.40 -4.61 19.86
C ASP A 357 1.97 -5.56 18.74
N ALA A 358 2.36 -6.85 18.81
CA ALA A 358 1.97 -7.85 17.83
C ALA A 358 0.47 -8.13 17.86
N LYS A 359 -0.12 -8.22 19.08
CA LYS A 359 -1.57 -8.37 19.25
C LYS A 359 -2.34 -7.20 18.64
N THR A 360 -1.95 -5.97 18.97
CA THR A 360 -2.61 -4.76 18.46
C THR A 360 -2.44 -4.65 16.94
N ALA A 361 -1.25 -4.96 16.39
CA ALA A 361 -1.02 -4.98 14.96
C ALA A 361 -1.94 -5.98 14.24
N LEU A 362 -2.14 -7.19 14.81
CA LEU A 362 -3.08 -8.16 14.28
C LEU A 362 -4.51 -7.63 14.31
N GLU A 363 -4.98 -7.15 15.46
CA GLU A 363 -6.34 -6.62 15.63
C GLU A 363 -6.67 -5.49 14.65
N LEU A 364 -5.71 -4.57 14.39
CA LEU A 364 -5.84 -3.48 13.43
C LEU A 364 -5.79 -3.94 11.96
N SER A 365 -5.31 -5.14 11.72
CA SER A 365 -5.16 -5.70 10.37
C SER A 365 -6.37 -6.50 9.92
N LEU A 366 -7.08 -7.12 10.85
CA LEU A 366 -8.25 -7.95 10.53
C LEU A 366 -9.40 -7.09 9.99
N ILE A 367 -10.02 -7.55 8.92
CA ILE A 367 -11.26 -7.01 8.35
C ILE A 367 -12.41 -8.00 8.49
N THR A 368 -12.08 -9.28 8.64
CA THR A 368 -13.01 -10.36 9.00
C THR A 368 -12.66 -10.91 10.39
N PRO A 369 -13.62 -11.45 11.13
CA PRO A 369 -13.33 -12.16 12.38
C PRO A 369 -12.25 -13.23 12.18
N LEU A 370 -11.35 -13.39 13.16
CA LEU A 370 -10.24 -14.34 13.07
C LEU A 370 -10.71 -15.78 12.81
N GLU A 371 -11.87 -16.15 13.36
CA GLU A 371 -12.51 -17.46 13.21
C GLU A 371 -12.96 -17.73 11.76
N GLU A 372 -13.18 -16.67 10.98
CA GLU A 372 -13.57 -16.72 9.56
C GLU A 372 -12.38 -16.54 8.63
N ALA A 373 -11.18 -16.27 9.16
CA ALA A 373 -9.98 -16.10 8.37
C ALA A 373 -9.57 -17.42 7.69
N ALA A 374 -8.97 -17.30 6.51
CA ALA A 374 -8.48 -18.48 5.80
C ALA A 374 -7.38 -19.19 6.60
N SER A 375 -7.54 -20.50 6.83
CA SER A 375 -6.65 -21.30 7.66
C SER A 375 -5.46 -21.93 6.90
N VAL A 376 -5.28 -21.61 5.63
CA VAL A 376 -4.20 -22.13 4.77
C VAL A 376 -3.05 -21.12 4.67
N THR A 377 -1.79 -21.61 4.83
CA THR A 377 -0.63 -20.75 4.70
C THR A 377 -0.40 -20.31 3.26
N PHE A 378 0.16 -19.10 3.10
CA PHE A 378 0.39 -18.49 1.79
C PHE A 378 1.26 -19.36 0.88
N ARG A 379 2.35 -19.93 1.43
CA ARG A 379 3.24 -20.83 0.68
C ARG A 379 2.59 -22.16 0.29
N HIS A 380 1.78 -22.73 1.18
CA HIS A 380 1.08 -23.97 0.90
C HIS A 380 0.05 -23.76 -0.21
N LEU A 381 -0.72 -22.68 -0.12
CA LEU A 381 -1.68 -22.33 -1.17
C LEU A 381 -1.01 -22.05 -2.51
N ALA A 382 0.16 -21.37 -2.51
CA ALA A 382 0.93 -21.13 -3.73
C ALA A 382 1.39 -22.44 -4.39
N MET A 383 1.78 -23.45 -3.61
CA MET A 383 2.13 -24.76 -4.11
C MET A 383 0.90 -25.49 -4.70
N LEU A 384 -0.21 -25.53 -3.96
CA LEU A 384 -1.42 -26.21 -4.43
C LEU A 384 -2.00 -25.55 -5.69
N ALA A 385 -2.05 -24.24 -5.74
CA ALA A 385 -2.55 -23.49 -6.90
C ALA A 385 -1.71 -23.71 -8.18
N GLN A 386 -0.45 -24.11 -8.06
CA GLN A 386 0.41 -24.47 -9.21
C GLN A 386 0.34 -25.95 -9.58
N THR A 387 0.07 -26.83 -8.63
CA THR A 387 0.06 -28.29 -8.86
C THR A 387 -1.33 -28.85 -9.15
N LYS A 388 -2.39 -28.08 -8.84
CA LYS A 388 -3.80 -28.44 -9.06
C LYS A 388 -4.43 -27.44 -10.02
N SER A 389 -4.94 -27.95 -11.14
CA SER A 389 -5.60 -27.11 -12.16
C SER A 389 -7.02 -26.70 -11.79
N LYS A 390 -7.71 -27.52 -10.99
CA LYS A 390 -9.08 -27.29 -10.55
C LYS A 390 -9.12 -26.88 -9.08
N ASP A 391 -10.06 -26.01 -8.75
CA ASP A 391 -10.22 -25.54 -7.37
C ASP A 391 -10.71 -26.63 -6.45
N GLU A 392 -11.55 -27.56 -6.95
CA GLU A 392 -12.01 -28.73 -6.21
C GLU A 392 -10.84 -29.59 -5.71
N ASP A 393 -9.82 -29.80 -6.55
CA ASP A 393 -8.64 -30.58 -6.17
C ASP A 393 -7.78 -29.86 -5.11
N VAL A 394 -7.81 -28.51 -5.09
CA VAL A 394 -7.19 -27.72 -4.02
C VAL A 394 -7.92 -27.90 -2.71
N TRP A 395 -9.25 -27.84 -2.73
CA TRP A 395 -10.08 -28.01 -1.53
C TRP A 395 -9.96 -29.41 -0.97
N GLU A 396 -9.98 -30.45 -1.79
CA GLU A 396 -9.72 -31.82 -1.38
C GLU A 396 -8.36 -31.97 -0.69
N SER A 397 -7.30 -31.36 -1.26
CA SER A 397 -5.94 -31.41 -0.69
C SER A 397 -5.83 -30.69 0.66
N LEU A 398 -6.71 -29.72 0.93
CA LEU A 398 -6.80 -29.00 2.19
C LEU A 398 -7.75 -29.68 3.21
N GLY A 399 -8.43 -30.77 2.82
CA GLY A 399 -9.44 -31.41 3.66
C GLY A 399 -10.68 -30.54 3.88
N VAL A 400 -10.98 -29.64 2.94
CA VAL A 400 -12.14 -28.75 2.97
C VAL A 400 -13.25 -29.41 2.15
N ASP A 401 -14.45 -29.51 2.74
CA ASP A 401 -15.63 -30.03 2.06
C ASP A 401 -16.05 -29.16 0.85
N GLN A 402 -17.05 -29.62 0.09
CA GLN A 402 -17.50 -29.04 -1.19
C GLN A 402 -17.95 -27.55 -1.13
N SER A 403 -17.95 -26.93 0.03
CA SER A 403 -18.31 -25.50 0.23
C SER A 403 -17.24 -24.78 1.04
N PRO A 404 -16.11 -24.40 0.42
CA PRO A 404 -15.07 -23.65 1.12
C PRO A 404 -15.60 -22.29 1.56
N PRO A 405 -15.11 -21.73 2.69
CA PRO A 405 -15.43 -20.38 3.10
C PRO A 405 -15.10 -19.37 2.00
N SER A 406 -15.88 -18.30 1.86
CA SER A 406 -15.66 -17.25 0.85
C SER A 406 -14.26 -16.63 0.95
N THR A 407 -13.74 -16.47 2.17
CA THR A 407 -12.38 -15.99 2.44
C THR A 407 -11.29 -16.89 1.83
N MET A 408 -11.49 -18.22 1.83
CA MET A 408 -10.56 -19.16 1.20
C MET A 408 -10.65 -19.10 -0.33
N VAL A 409 -11.86 -18.98 -0.89
CA VAL A 409 -12.07 -18.83 -2.34
C VAL A 409 -11.40 -17.55 -2.86
N GLU A 410 -11.63 -16.42 -2.18
CA GLU A 410 -10.97 -15.15 -2.54
C GLU A 410 -9.44 -15.25 -2.45
N ARG A 411 -8.93 -15.91 -1.40
CA ARG A 411 -7.50 -16.10 -1.23
C ARG A 411 -6.88 -16.95 -2.35
N LEU A 412 -7.56 -17.99 -2.79
CA LEU A 412 -7.12 -18.81 -3.93
C LEU A 412 -7.14 -18.01 -5.25
N ASN A 413 -8.19 -17.23 -5.49
CA ASN A 413 -8.29 -16.39 -6.69
C ASN A 413 -7.14 -15.37 -6.76
N ARG A 414 -6.84 -14.68 -5.65
CA ARG A 414 -5.69 -13.75 -5.57
C ARG A 414 -4.36 -14.49 -5.76
N MET A 415 -4.22 -15.69 -5.19
CA MET A 415 -3.03 -16.51 -5.38
C MET A 415 -2.82 -16.89 -6.85
N ARG A 416 -3.86 -17.31 -7.56
CA ARG A 416 -3.77 -17.61 -9.01
C ARG A 416 -3.43 -16.35 -9.81
N THR A 417 -3.99 -15.21 -9.47
CA THR A 417 -3.65 -13.92 -10.08
C THR A 417 -2.18 -13.59 -9.88
N TRP A 418 -1.66 -13.75 -8.67
CA TRP A 418 -0.26 -13.50 -8.36
C TRP A 418 0.69 -14.45 -9.12
N ILE A 419 0.40 -15.76 -9.14
CA ILE A 419 1.17 -16.78 -9.86
C ILE A 419 1.28 -16.44 -11.37
N ASN A 420 0.21 -15.92 -11.96
CA ASN A 420 0.16 -15.55 -13.38
C ASN A 420 0.70 -14.13 -13.66
N SER A 421 1.04 -13.36 -12.64
CA SER A 421 1.56 -12.00 -12.79
C SER A 421 3.08 -11.99 -13.02
N ARG A 422 3.59 -10.83 -13.45
CA ARG A 422 5.03 -10.54 -13.53
C ARG A 422 5.73 -10.47 -12.15
N HIS A 423 4.95 -10.46 -11.08
CA HIS A 423 5.43 -10.31 -9.71
C HIS A 423 5.76 -11.64 -9.03
N PHE A 424 5.36 -12.76 -9.62
CA PHE A 424 5.58 -14.07 -9.02
C PHE A 424 7.06 -14.46 -9.07
N PRO A 425 7.69 -14.78 -7.92
CA PRO A 425 9.13 -15.09 -7.88
C PRO A 425 9.44 -16.40 -8.60
N ASP A 426 10.48 -16.41 -9.43
CA ASP A 426 10.91 -17.60 -10.14
C ASP A 426 11.33 -18.72 -9.19
N GLU A 427 11.86 -18.39 -8.00
CA GLU A 427 12.23 -19.36 -6.97
C GLU A 427 11.06 -20.16 -6.39
N LEU A 428 9.83 -19.65 -6.54
CA LEU A 428 8.60 -20.33 -6.12
C LEU A 428 7.88 -21.01 -7.26
N ARG A 429 8.33 -20.82 -8.51
CA ARG A 429 7.67 -21.37 -9.68
C ARG A 429 7.87 -22.89 -9.74
N ILE A 430 6.76 -23.60 -9.88
CA ILE A 430 6.74 -25.05 -9.99
C ILE A 430 6.44 -25.40 -11.45
N THR A 431 7.45 -25.93 -12.14
CA THR A 431 7.27 -26.47 -13.48
C THR A 431 7.65 -27.95 -13.41
N ILE A 432 6.68 -28.82 -13.65
CA ILE A 432 6.94 -30.27 -13.69
C ILE A 432 7.15 -30.66 -15.14
N LEU A 433 8.28 -31.32 -15.40
CA LEU A 433 8.61 -31.79 -16.73
C LEU A 433 7.73 -32.99 -17.10
N GLU A 434 7.24 -33.03 -18.32
CA GLU A 434 6.56 -34.22 -18.89
C GLU A 434 7.55 -35.23 -19.48
N GLN A 435 8.71 -34.75 -19.90
CA GLN A 435 9.78 -35.52 -20.51
C GLN A 435 11.15 -35.05 -20.01
N PRO A 436 12.19 -35.87 -20.06
CA PRO A 436 13.55 -35.48 -19.69
C PRO A 436 14.01 -34.21 -20.42
N ASN A 437 14.51 -33.24 -19.70
CA ASN A 437 15.14 -32.05 -20.27
C ASN A 437 16.63 -32.27 -20.44
N ARG A 438 17.11 -32.36 -21.69
CA ARG A 438 18.51 -32.68 -22.01
C ARG A 438 19.49 -31.66 -21.42
N GLU A 439 19.16 -30.38 -21.38
CA GLU A 439 20.04 -29.34 -20.81
C GLU A 439 20.18 -29.51 -19.29
N ALA A 440 19.07 -29.80 -18.60
CA ALA A 440 19.09 -30.05 -17.17
C ALA A 440 19.81 -31.37 -16.81
N ILE A 441 19.63 -32.41 -17.61
CA ILE A 441 20.30 -33.69 -17.41
C ILE A 441 21.82 -33.55 -17.60
N ALA A 442 22.29 -32.74 -18.54
CA ALA A 442 23.72 -32.45 -18.72
C ALA A 442 24.37 -31.74 -17.52
N LEU A 443 23.59 -31.20 -16.59
CA LEU A 443 24.08 -30.62 -15.33
C LEU A 443 24.23 -31.63 -14.19
N LEU A 444 23.80 -32.89 -14.38
CA LEU A 444 24.00 -33.95 -13.40
C LEU A 444 25.47 -34.33 -13.34
N ASP A 445 26.06 -34.31 -12.15
CA ASP A 445 27.39 -34.85 -11.88
C ASP A 445 27.33 -36.34 -11.53
N GLU A 446 28.51 -36.97 -11.37
CA GLU A 446 28.62 -38.40 -11.05
C GLU A 446 27.89 -38.79 -9.77
N ASP A 447 27.97 -37.92 -8.73
CA ASP A 447 27.27 -38.13 -7.46
C ASP A 447 25.74 -38.03 -7.61
N ASN A 448 25.25 -37.11 -8.44
CA ASN A 448 23.83 -37.02 -8.76
C ASN A 448 23.30 -38.22 -9.52
N ILE A 449 24.07 -38.75 -10.48
CA ILE A 449 23.68 -39.95 -11.26
C ILE A 449 23.71 -41.20 -10.38
N ALA A 450 24.71 -41.32 -9.50
CA ALA A 450 24.86 -42.49 -8.62
C ALA A 450 23.69 -42.71 -7.66
N VAL A 451 23.03 -41.63 -7.21
CA VAL A 451 21.89 -41.72 -6.29
C VAL A 451 20.55 -42.04 -6.97
N LEU A 452 20.39 -41.76 -8.27
CA LEU A 452 19.13 -41.91 -9.01
C LEU A 452 18.53 -43.31 -8.96
N PRO A 453 19.27 -44.45 -9.19
CA PRO A 453 18.69 -45.78 -9.17
C PRO A 453 18.03 -46.13 -7.83
N GLN A 454 18.67 -45.77 -6.69
CA GLN A 454 18.09 -46.03 -5.38
C GLN A 454 16.92 -45.06 -5.07
N LEU A 455 16.99 -43.80 -5.49
CA LEU A 455 15.87 -42.86 -5.37
C LEU A 455 14.65 -43.36 -6.12
N ILE A 456 14.79 -43.83 -7.35
CA ILE A 456 13.70 -44.42 -8.16
C ILE A 456 13.07 -45.62 -7.43
N GLN A 457 13.90 -46.51 -6.89
CA GLN A 457 13.42 -47.68 -6.16
C GLN A 457 12.62 -47.30 -4.92
N VAL A 458 13.15 -46.44 -4.05
CA VAL A 458 12.48 -46.08 -2.80
C VAL A 458 11.23 -45.22 -3.03
N LEU A 459 11.28 -44.29 -3.99
CA LEU A 459 10.13 -43.46 -4.35
C LEU A 459 9.02 -44.25 -5.03
N GLY A 460 9.36 -45.38 -5.71
CA GLY A 460 8.37 -46.28 -6.30
C GLY A 460 7.64 -47.18 -5.30
N SER A 461 8.12 -47.26 -4.05
CA SER A 461 7.57 -48.16 -3.03
C SER A 461 7.21 -47.54 -1.70
N CYS A 462 7.56 -46.27 -1.45
CA CYS A 462 7.21 -45.57 -0.20
C CYS A 462 5.74 -45.13 -0.19
N GLU A 463 5.21 -44.86 1.00
CA GLU A 463 3.96 -44.13 1.14
C GLU A 463 4.10 -42.75 0.50
N TRP A 464 3.06 -42.34 -0.26
CA TRP A 464 3.15 -41.12 -1.09
C TRP A 464 2.65 -39.89 -0.32
N ASP A 465 3.27 -39.61 0.81
CA ASP A 465 3.11 -38.43 1.64
C ASP A 465 4.44 -37.70 1.82
N SER A 466 4.38 -36.41 2.17
CA SER A 466 5.56 -35.55 2.28
C SER A 466 6.60 -36.04 3.29
N ALA A 467 6.20 -36.66 4.40
CA ALA A 467 7.11 -37.12 5.45
C ALA A 467 7.83 -38.42 5.01
N SER A 468 7.09 -39.37 4.44
CA SER A 468 7.61 -40.65 3.92
C SER A 468 8.53 -40.41 2.75
N ILE A 469 8.19 -39.53 1.81
CA ILE A 469 9.05 -39.13 0.69
C ILE A 469 10.34 -38.48 1.22
N GLN A 470 10.25 -37.54 2.17
CA GLN A 470 11.42 -36.89 2.77
C GLN A 470 12.34 -37.91 3.46
N SER A 471 11.77 -38.83 4.22
CA SER A 471 12.50 -39.89 4.92
C SER A 471 13.22 -40.82 3.93
N SER A 472 12.55 -41.22 2.85
CA SER A 472 13.09 -42.04 1.79
C SER A 472 14.28 -41.40 1.09
N ILE A 473 14.17 -40.12 0.69
CA ILE A 473 15.27 -39.37 0.07
C ILE A 473 16.47 -39.25 1.01
N SER A 474 16.21 -38.93 2.28
CA SER A 474 17.26 -38.83 3.30
C SER A 474 17.93 -40.17 3.61
N GLY A 475 17.15 -41.26 3.57
CA GLY A 475 17.62 -42.63 3.74
C GLY A 475 18.60 -43.06 2.62
N VAL A 476 18.29 -42.74 1.37
CA VAL A 476 19.18 -43.00 0.24
C VAL A 476 20.52 -42.28 0.40
N ALA A 477 20.49 -41.00 0.74
CA ALA A 477 21.73 -40.22 0.96
C ALA A 477 22.60 -40.82 2.07
N LYS A 478 21.97 -41.25 3.17
CA LYS A 478 22.66 -41.91 4.30
C LYS A 478 23.26 -43.29 3.89
N ASN A 479 22.50 -44.07 3.16
CA ASN A 479 22.93 -45.42 2.75
C ASN A 479 24.12 -45.39 1.75
N LEU A 480 24.18 -44.38 0.93
CA LEU A 480 25.26 -44.15 -0.04
C LEU A 480 26.41 -43.28 0.53
N GLU A 481 26.36 -42.95 1.82
CA GLU A 481 27.33 -42.07 2.50
C GLU A 481 27.58 -40.74 1.76
N THR A 482 26.53 -40.23 1.08
CA THR A 482 26.61 -38.97 0.32
C THR A 482 25.81 -37.86 0.98
N SER A 483 26.01 -36.62 0.52
CA SER A 483 25.23 -35.48 0.98
C SER A 483 23.78 -35.54 0.50
N PRO A 484 22.76 -35.29 1.36
CA PRO A 484 21.38 -35.15 0.91
C PRO A 484 21.20 -34.13 -0.22
N ARG A 485 22.13 -33.18 -0.36
CA ARG A 485 22.13 -32.18 -1.43
C ARG A 485 22.22 -32.82 -2.80
N HIS A 486 23.02 -33.89 -2.97
CA HIS A 486 23.13 -34.56 -4.26
C HIS A 486 21.81 -35.22 -4.67
N ALA A 487 21.14 -35.90 -3.72
CA ALA A 487 19.84 -36.52 -3.97
C ALA A 487 18.76 -35.48 -4.36
N TYR A 488 18.68 -34.37 -3.63
CA TYR A 488 17.71 -33.31 -3.95
C TYR A 488 18.03 -32.63 -5.29
N ARG A 489 19.32 -32.33 -5.56
CA ARG A 489 19.73 -31.71 -6.83
C ARG A 489 19.39 -32.60 -8.01
N ALA A 490 19.66 -33.90 -7.91
CA ALA A 490 19.30 -34.88 -8.95
C ALA A 490 17.79 -34.89 -9.22
N LEU A 491 16.96 -34.93 -8.16
CA LEU A 491 15.52 -34.90 -8.30
C LEU A 491 15.01 -33.59 -8.90
N TYR A 492 15.55 -32.44 -8.48
CA TYR A 492 15.15 -31.12 -9.04
C TYR A 492 15.48 -31.05 -10.54
N LEU A 493 16.66 -31.46 -10.94
CA LEU A 493 17.07 -31.46 -12.35
C LEU A 493 16.19 -32.40 -13.20
N CYS A 494 15.92 -33.62 -12.70
CA CYS A 494 15.12 -34.61 -13.44
C CYS A 494 13.63 -34.27 -13.49
N ILE A 495 13.06 -33.63 -12.45
CA ILE A 495 11.62 -33.43 -12.33
C ILE A 495 11.22 -32.01 -12.74
N MET A 496 12.04 -31.02 -12.42
CA MET A 496 11.71 -29.60 -12.63
C MET A 496 12.64 -28.89 -13.62
N GLY A 497 13.74 -29.51 -14.03
CA GLY A 497 14.71 -28.88 -14.91
C GLY A 497 15.57 -27.81 -14.26
N THR A 498 15.60 -27.71 -12.92
CA THR A 498 16.31 -26.70 -12.14
C THR A 498 17.20 -27.34 -11.09
N GLU A 499 18.25 -26.65 -10.62
CA GLU A 499 19.14 -27.21 -9.58
C GLU A 499 18.54 -27.13 -8.17
N ARG A 500 17.51 -26.30 -7.98
CA ARG A 500 16.84 -26.06 -6.71
C ARG A 500 15.44 -25.51 -6.96
N GLY A 501 14.59 -25.59 -5.95
CA GLY A 501 13.22 -25.10 -6.04
C GLY A 501 12.51 -25.12 -4.68
N PRO A 502 11.18 -24.98 -4.65
CA PRO A 502 10.36 -25.11 -3.45
C PRO A 502 10.48 -26.54 -2.85
N ARG A 503 10.01 -26.74 -1.61
CA ARG A 503 10.14 -28.01 -0.86
C ARG A 503 9.63 -29.21 -1.65
N LEU A 504 10.54 -29.98 -2.25
CA LEU A 504 10.25 -31.03 -3.20
C LEU A 504 9.35 -32.17 -2.64
N PRO A 505 9.55 -32.71 -1.40
CA PRO A 505 8.66 -33.73 -0.88
C PRO A 505 7.19 -33.32 -0.79
N ALA A 506 6.93 -32.04 -0.47
CA ALA A 506 5.58 -31.50 -0.42
C ALA A 506 4.96 -31.37 -1.84
N ILE A 507 5.76 -31.04 -2.84
CA ILE A 507 5.32 -31.00 -4.24
C ILE A 507 5.00 -32.41 -4.73
N LEU A 508 5.93 -33.36 -4.54
CA LEU A 508 5.78 -34.73 -4.99
C LEU A 508 4.53 -35.41 -4.43
N SER A 509 4.23 -35.18 -3.14
CA SER A 509 3.03 -35.74 -2.52
C SER A 509 1.71 -35.27 -3.14
N GLN A 510 1.71 -34.21 -3.93
CA GLN A 510 0.54 -33.69 -4.66
C GLN A 510 0.46 -34.18 -6.11
N LEU A 511 1.47 -34.92 -6.59
CA LEU A 511 1.59 -35.44 -7.96
C LEU A 511 1.34 -36.93 -7.99
N ASN A 512 1.17 -37.48 -9.21
CA ASN A 512 1.00 -38.90 -9.38
C ASN A 512 2.35 -39.64 -9.24
N GLN A 513 2.47 -40.58 -8.29
CA GLN A 513 3.68 -41.34 -8.01
C GLN A 513 4.24 -42.04 -9.24
N ASN A 514 3.38 -42.73 -10.01
CA ASN A 514 3.81 -43.50 -11.19
C ASN A 514 4.37 -42.58 -12.28
N SER A 515 3.78 -41.40 -12.48
CA SER A 515 4.26 -40.42 -13.45
C SER A 515 5.67 -39.92 -13.10
N ILE A 516 5.90 -39.62 -11.81
CA ILE A 516 7.21 -39.16 -11.32
C ILE A 516 8.26 -40.27 -11.47
N VAL A 517 7.95 -41.52 -11.09
CA VAL A 517 8.86 -42.65 -11.23
C VAL A 517 9.18 -42.90 -12.70
N THR A 518 8.20 -42.78 -13.60
CA THR A 518 8.40 -42.91 -15.04
C THR A 518 9.34 -41.85 -15.59
N LEU A 519 9.14 -40.58 -15.19
CA LEU A 519 9.99 -39.45 -15.58
C LEU A 519 11.44 -39.63 -15.09
N LEU A 520 11.63 -40.09 -13.85
CA LEU A 520 12.95 -40.35 -13.27
C LEU A 520 13.68 -41.48 -14.01
N ASN A 521 12.98 -42.56 -14.36
CA ASN A 521 13.56 -43.65 -15.18
C ASN A 521 14.00 -43.16 -16.55
N ALA A 522 13.16 -42.37 -17.22
CA ALA A 522 13.49 -41.78 -18.51
C ALA A 522 14.68 -40.80 -18.40
N SER A 523 14.77 -40.02 -17.33
CA SER A 523 15.89 -39.10 -17.08
C SER A 523 17.19 -39.85 -16.82
N LEU A 524 17.15 -40.96 -16.07
CA LEU A 524 18.30 -41.80 -15.83
C LEU A 524 18.80 -42.44 -17.15
N ALA A 525 17.88 -42.94 -17.98
CA ALA A 525 18.26 -43.48 -19.30
C ALA A 525 18.93 -42.41 -20.18
N ALA A 526 18.35 -41.20 -20.22
CA ALA A 526 18.91 -40.08 -21.00
C ALA A 526 20.31 -39.64 -20.49
N SER A 527 20.58 -39.75 -19.18
CA SER A 527 21.90 -39.41 -18.60
C SER A 527 23.01 -40.42 -18.97
N GLN A 528 22.63 -41.61 -19.40
CA GLN A 528 23.56 -42.66 -19.83
C GLN A 528 23.87 -42.58 -21.33
N GLU A 529 23.07 -41.83 -22.10
CA GLU A 529 23.27 -41.61 -23.55
C GLU A 529 24.08 -40.34 -23.83
N SER A 530 24.31 -39.50 -22.81
CA SER A 530 25.08 -38.24 -22.87
C SER A 530 26.52 -38.46 -22.45
#